data_921ed5bbf4fabf867b1b5da4e3873367
#
_entry.id   921ed5bbf4fabf867b1b5da4e3873367
#
_cell.length_a   1.000
_cell.length_b   1.000
_cell.length_c   1.000
_cell.angle_alpha   90.00
_cell.angle_beta   90.00
_cell.angle_gamma   90.00
#
_symmetry.space_group_name_H-M   'P 1'
#
loop_
_entity.id
_entity.type
_entity.pdbx_description
1 polymer ?
#
loop_
_entity_poly.entity_id
_entity_poly.type
_entity_poly.pdbx_seq_one_letter_code
_entity_poly.pdbx_strand_id
1 'polypeptide(L)'
;SKHNKALWAYFTIVTLLGIASNSRENMIIAIGTFILIGLLYQIKRNIHFSQISPAKILFMGIITYIGINILSDFSTAMLYNRSIRSDVNKKELLNRTLETYKNKELMNKLNQINQLEKAQPLLSYKYGWDETYVDNFMLNRYCNIRITDQTLYYALNTTDDNNRMKKNFIDNLISLLPTPILERLDIDLNKQDIRHSRGDLLYAIGTHSNIFPGFRVTSHVADGLMTFGLLYFPIQFIIFLCIFKLQNALV
;
A
#
# COMPACT_ATOMS: atom_id res chain seq x y z
N SER A 1 34.12 6.61 3.53
CA SER A 1 33.36 6.32 4.21
C SER A 1 32.65 6.67 5.54
N LYS A 2 32.88 7.86 6.16
CA LYS A 2 32.06 8.30 7.32
C LYS A 2 30.57 8.48 6.94
N HIS A 3 30.28 8.94 5.73
CA HIS A 3 28.91 9.11 5.23
C HIS A 3 28.13 7.78 5.09
N ASN A 4 28.81 6.68 4.76
CA ASN A 4 28.14 5.38 4.67
C ASN A 4 27.64 4.88 6.03
N LYS A 5 28.36 5.14 7.12
CA LYS A 5 27.94 4.70 8.46
C LYS A 5 26.70 5.44 8.94
N ALA A 6 26.60 6.75 8.70
CA ALA A 6 25.43 7.54 9.04
C ALA A 6 24.19 7.10 8.25
N LEU A 7 24.36 6.78 6.95
CA LEU A 7 23.30 6.28 6.10
C LEU A 7 22.76 4.93 6.62
N TRP A 8 23.64 3.99 6.94
CA TRP A 8 23.27 2.70 7.51
C TRP A 8 22.54 2.85 8.86
N ALA A 9 23.06 3.73 9.74
CA ALA A 9 22.42 4.05 10.99
C ALA A 9 21.00 4.60 10.78
N TYR A 10 20.83 5.54 9.84
CA TYR A 10 19.51 6.09 9.50
C TYR A 10 18.54 5.01 9.06
N PHE A 11 18.89 4.18 8.09
CA PHE A 11 17.99 3.11 7.61
C PHE A 11 17.68 2.08 8.70
N THR A 12 18.66 1.73 9.53
CA THR A 12 18.41 0.83 10.67
C THR A 12 17.42 1.43 11.65
N ILE A 13 17.59 2.71 12.02
CA ILE A 13 16.67 3.41 12.93
C ILE A 13 15.26 3.47 12.33
N VAL A 14 15.12 3.87 11.07
CA VAL A 14 13.81 3.98 10.41
C VAL A 14 13.11 2.61 10.34
N THR A 15 13.86 1.55 10.01
CA THR A 15 13.32 0.18 10.01
C THR A 15 12.85 -0.25 11.40
N LEU A 16 13.67 -0.01 12.44
CA LEU A 16 13.30 -0.31 13.83
C LEU A 16 12.09 0.49 14.31
N LEU A 17 11.99 1.76 13.93
CA LEU A 17 10.80 2.58 14.22
C LEU A 17 9.56 2.06 13.48
N GLY A 18 9.71 1.60 12.24
CA GLY A 18 8.64 0.94 11.48
C GLY A 18 8.12 -0.30 12.20
N ILE A 19 9.03 -1.15 12.68
CA ILE A 19 8.71 -2.33 13.48
C ILE A 19 8.02 -1.93 14.80
N ALA A 20 8.61 -0.99 15.55
CA ALA A 20 8.08 -0.53 16.84
C ALA A 20 6.69 0.14 16.72
N SER A 21 6.39 0.76 15.57
CA SER A 21 5.07 1.34 15.31
C SER A 21 4.06 0.32 14.75
N ASN A 22 4.45 -0.94 14.61
CA ASN A 22 3.66 -1.99 13.94
C ASN A 22 3.17 -1.54 12.56
N SER A 23 4.02 -0.82 11.81
CA SER A 23 3.74 -0.32 10.47
C SER A 23 4.58 -1.09 9.45
N ARG A 24 3.95 -2.07 8.81
CA ARG A 24 4.58 -2.89 7.76
C ARG A 24 5.07 -2.05 6.57
N GLU A 25 4.32 -1.02 6.23
CA GLU A 25 4.65 -0.09 5.17
C GLU A 25 5.95 0.65 5.48
N ASN A 26 6.07 1.28 6.65
CA ASN A 26 7.26 2.01 7.04
C ASN A 26 8.52 1.13 7.10
N MET A 27 8.37 -0.13 7.48
CA MET A 27 9.48 -1.08 7.50
C MET A 27 10.05 -1.33 6.10
N ILE A 28 9.17 -1.47 5.11
CA ILE A 28 9.59 -1.79 3.73
C ILE A 28 10.00 -0.55 2.95
N ILE A 29 9.37 0.60 3.18
CA ILE A 29 9.77 1.86 2.53
C ILE A 29 11.25 2.15 2.78
N ALA A 30 11.73 1.95 4.01
CA ALA A 30 13.14 2.17 4.34
C ALA A 30 14.06 1.25 3.50
N ILE A 31 13.76 -0.04 3.46
CA ILE A 31 14.54 -1.04 2.70
C ILE A 31 14.44 -0.77 1.19
N GLY A 32 13.23 -0.53 0.68
CA GLY A 32 12.98 -0.24 -0.73
C GLY A 32 13.70 1.01 -1.21
N THR A 33 13.68 2.07 -0.41
CA THR A 33 14.40 3.32 -0.70
C THR A 33 15.90 3.10 -0.74
N PHE A 34 16.46 2.32 0.19
CA PHE A 34 17.88 1.98 0.19
C PHE A 34 18.29 1.23 -1.08
N ILE A 35 17.49 0.22 -1.49
CA ILE A 35 17.73 -0.54 -2.71
C ILE A 35 17.65 0.39 -3.94
N LEU A 36 16.62 1.24 -4.02
CA LEU A 36 16.42 2.18 -5.12
C LEU A 36 17.60 3.15 -5.26
N ILE A 37 18.06 3.74 -4.15
CA ILE A 37 19.24 4.63 -4.15
C ILE A 37 20.48 3.87 -4.62
N GLY A 38 20.65 2.61 -4.19
CA GLY A 38 21.74 1.75 -4.64
C GLY A 38 21.73 1.51 -6.15
N LEU A 39 20.55 1.21 -6.70
CA LEU A 39 20.35 1.02 -8.14
C LEU A 39 20.62 2.30 -8.94
N LEU A 40 20.09 3.43 -8.50
CA LEU A 40 20.33 4.74 -9.15
C LEU A 40 21.81 5.11 -9.15
N TYR A 41 22.52 4.82 -8.05
CA TYR A 41 23.96 5.03 -7.96
C TYR A 41 24.76 4.15 -8.92
N GLN A 42 24.35 2.90 -9.12
CA GLN A 42 24.94 1.98 -10.10
C GLN A 42 24.71 2.47 -11.53
N ILE A 43 23.48 2.91 -11.85
CA ILE A 43 23.14 3.48 -13.17
C ILE A 43 24.01 4.72 -13.44
N LYS A 44 24.11 5.63 -12.47
CA LYS A 44 24.95 6.84 -12.61
C LYS A 44 26.43 6.52 -12.87
N ARG A 45 26.94 5.40 -12.35
CA ARG A 45 28.33 4.95 -12.56
C ARG A 45 28.53 4.12 -13.82
N ASN A 46 27.51 3.93 -14.66
CA ASN A 46 27.55 3.06 -15.85
C ASN A 46 28.05 1.63 -15.53
N ILE A 47 27.74 1.13 -14.33
CA ILE A 47 28.07 -0.24 -13.98
C ILE A 47 27.05 -1.15 -14.66
N HIS A 48 27.45 -1.84 -15.73
CA HIS A 48 26.61 -2.79 -16.40
C HIS A 48 26.39 -4.04 -15.54
N PHE A 49 25.17 -4.56 -15.53
CA PHE A 49 24.83 -5.81 -14.82
C PHE A 49 25.72 -6.99 -15.26
N SER A 50 26.22 -6.98 -16.49
CA SER A 50 27.16 -7.97 -17.02
C SER A 50 28.50 -8.04 -16.26
N GLN A 51 28.85 -7.02 -15.50
CA GLN A 51 30.07 -6.98 -14.68
C GLN A 51 29.88 -7.59 -13.28
N ILE A 52 28.63 -7.95 -12.94
CA ILE A 52 28.33 -8.59 -11.67
C ILE A 52 28.51 -10.09 -11.83
N SER A 53 29.40 -10.68 -11.05
CA SER A 53 29.61 -12.13 -11.06
C SER A 53 28.28 -12.89 -10.82
N PRO A 54 27.98 -13.95 -11.61
CA PRO A 54 26.78 -14.76 -11.41
C PRO A 54 26.63 -15.29 -9.98
N ALA A 55 27.75 -15.60 -9.32
CA ALA A 55 27.77 -16.03 -7.92
C ALA A 55 27.26 -14.95 -6.96
N LYS A 56 27.55 -13.67 -7.22
CA LYS A 56 27.02 -12.55 -6.42
C LYS A 56 25.50 -12.37 -6.63
N ILE A 57 25.02 -12.55 -7.86
CA ILE A 57 23.58 -12.50 -8.17
C ILE A 57 22.86 -13.62 -7.44
N LEU A 58 23.38 -14.84 -7.51
CA LEU A 58 22.81 -16.01 -6.81
C LEU A 58 22.79 -15.78 -5.30
N PHE A 59 23.91 -15.31 -4.72
CA PHE A 59 24.00 -15.02 -3.29
C PHE A 59 23.01 -13.95 -2.84
N MET A 60 22.87 -12.87 -3.61
CA MET A 60 21.85 -11.83 -3.36
C MET A 60 20.44 -12.40 -3.46
N GLY A 61 20.17 -13.26 -4.45
CA GLY A 61 18.88 -13.93 -4.59
C GLY A 61 18.52 -14.78 -3.37
N ILE A 62 19.47 -15.57 -2.88
CA ILE A 62 19.28 -16.40 -1.67
C ILE A 62 19.00 -15.53 -0.44
N ILE A 63 19.79 -14.46 -0.23
CA ILE A 63 19.57 -13.54 0.91
C ILE A 63 18.20 -12.89 0.81
N THR A 64 17.81 -12.44 -0.40
CA THR A 64 16.50 -11.82 -0.62
C THR A 64 15.37 -12.81 -0.34
N TYR A 65 15.50 -14.06 -0.80
CA TYR A 65 14.51 -15.11 -0.55
C TYR A 65 14.34 -15.40 0.95
N ILE A 66 15.45 -15.59 1.67
CA ILE A 66 15.43 -15.79 3.13
C ILE A 66 14.83 -14.57 3.84
N GLY A 67 15.25 -13.38 3.43
CA GLY A 67 14.75 -12.14 4.00
C GLY A 67 13.25 -11.96 3.83
N ILE A 68 12.70 -12.26 2.65
CA ILE A 68 11.26 -12.18 2.37
C ILE A 68 10.48 -13.16 3.27
N ASN A 69 10.97 -14.39 3.49
CA ASN A 69 10.30 -15.34 4.35
C ASN A 69 10.31 -14.91 5.83
N ILE A 70 11.44 -14.43 6.33
CA ILE A 70 11.54 -13.90 7.70
C ILE A 70 10.59 -12.70 7.88
N LEU A 71 10.56 -11.79 6.91
CA LEU A 71 9.68 -10.62 6.94
C LEU A 71 8.20 -11.01 6.84
N SER A 72 7.88 -12.08 6.10
CA SER A 72 6.52 -12.63 6.01
C SER A 72 6.03 -13.13 7.36
N ASP A 73 6.83 -13.96 8.04
CA ASP A 73 6.48 -14.49 9.36
C ASP A 73 6.36 -13.37 10.39
N PHE A 74 7.30 -12.41 10.36
CA PHE A 74 7.24 -11.25 11.23
C PHE A 74 6.00 -10.38 10.96
N SER A 75 5.64 -10.18 9.69
CA SER A 75 4.43 -9.47 9.30
C SER A 75 3.15 -10.16 9.78
N THR A 76 3.11 -11.51 9.80
CA THR A 76 2.02 -12.30 10.35
C THR A 76 1.89 -12.06 11.87
N ALA A 77 3.01 -12.08 12.61
CA ALA A 77 3.02 -11.75 14.03
C ALA A 77 2.56 -10.31 14.33
N MET A 78 2.94 -9.35 13.47
CA MET A 78 2.46 -7.96 13.55
C MET A 78 0.95 -7.85 13.32
N LEU A 79 0.42 -8.60 12.35
CA LEU A 79 -1.02 -8.60 12.07
C LEU A 79 -1.83 -9.14 13.25
N TYR A 80 -1.37 -10.25 13.84
CA TYR A 80 -2.00 -10.85 15.01
C TYR A 80 -2.11 -9.86 16.19
N ASN A 81 -1.07 -9.06 16.43
CA ASN A 81 -1.05 -8.06 17.49
C ASN A 81 -1.66 -6.69 17.09
N ARG A 82 -2.27 -6.60 15.89
CA ARG A 82 -2.80 -5.31 15.40
C ARG A 82 -4.00 -4.80 16.22
N SER A 83 -4.83 -5.70 16.73
CA SER A 83 -6.04 -5.35 17.50
C SER A 83 -5.72 -4.59 18.79
N ILE A 84 -4.58 -4.88 19.42
CA ILE A 84 -4.16 -4.25 20.67
C ILE A 84 -3.29 -3.00 20.47
N ARG A 85 -3.07 -2.58 19.23
CA ARG A 85 -2.17 -1.47 18.90
C ARG A 85 -2.57 -0.13 19.54
N SER A 86 -3.89 0.12 19.69
CA SER A 86 -4.42 1.32 20.33
C SER A 86 -4.30 1.30 21.86
N ASP A 87 -4.19 0.12 22.46
CA ASP A 87 -4.39 -0.09 23.89
C ASP A 87 -3.06 -0.20 24.65
N VAL A 88 -1.96 -0.42 23.93
CA VAL A 88 -0.64 -0.63 24.51
C VAL A 88 0.39 0.37 23.99
N ASN A 89 1.43 0.61 24.78
CA ASN A 89 2.54 1.45 24.33
C ASN A 89 3.41 0.74 23.27
N LYS A 90 4.18 1.52 22.50
CA LYS A 90 4.99 1.00 21.39
C LYS A 90 6.02 -0.06 21.80
N LYS A 91 6.59 0.06 23.02
CA LYS A 91 7.58 -0.90 23.54
C LYS A 91 6.91 -2.23 23.87
N GLU A 92 5.75 -2.18 24.51
CA GLU A 92 4.98 -3.37 24.83
C GLU A 92 4.47 -4.07 23.58
N LEU A 93 3.97 -3.31 22.60
CA LEU A 93 3.55 -3.85 21.30
C LEU A 93 4.68 -4.56 20.58
N LEU A 94 5.89 -3.99 20.58
CA LEU A 94 7.08 -4.62 20.03
C LEU A 94 7.42 -5.92 20.75
N ASN A 95 7.41 -5.92 22.09
CA ASN A 95 7.70 -7.12 22.87
C ASN A 95 6.69 -8.24 22.57
N ARG A 96 5.41 -7.94 22.59
CA ARG A 96 4.35 -8.92 22.24
C ARG A 96 4.48 -9.45 20.82
N THR A 97 4.84 -8.59 19.89
CA THR A 97 5.09 -9.02 18.48
C THR A 97 6.28 -9.97 18.41
N LEU A 98 7.37 -9.67 19.13
CA LEU A 98 8.54 -10.54 19.20
C LEU A 98 8.25 -11.88 19.92
N GLU A 99 7.46 -11.88 20.97
CA GLU A 99 7.01 -13.09 21.67
C GLU A 99 6.15 -13.95 20.75
N THR A 100 5.19 -13.36 20.03
CA THR A 100 4.37 -14.05 19.03
C THR A 100 5.26 -14.67 17.96
N TYR A 101 6.21 -13.93 17.40
CA TYR A 101 7.15 -14.42 16.39
C TYR A 101 8.03 -15.57 16.88
N LYS A 102 8.49 -15.52 18.14
CA LYS A 102 9.28 -16.60 18.75
C LYS A 102 8.48 -17.86 19.08
N ASN A 103 7.17 -17.73 19.25
CA ASN A 103 6.30 -18.85 19.56
C ASN A 103 5.99 -19.66 18.28
N LYS A 104 6.80 -20.68 18.03
CA LYS A 104 6.68 -21.51 16.82
C LYS A 104 5.32 -22.20 16.69
N GLU A 105 4.73 -22.65 17.81
CA GLU A 105 3.43 -23.33 17.78
C GLU A 105 2.33 -22.35 17.34
N LEU A 106 2.32 -21.15 17.90
CA LEU A 106 1.38 -20.11 17.54
C LEU A 106 1.56 -19.68 16.08
N MET A 107 2.81 -19.48 15.64
CA MET A 107 3.12 -19.13 14.24
C MET A 107 2.66 -20.20 13.25
N ASN A 108 2.85 -21.49 13.58
CA ASN A 108 2.35 -22.59 12.75
C ASN A 108 0.83 -22.58 12.65
N LYS A 109 0.12 -22.35 13.77
CA LYS A 109 -1.36 -22.22 13.76
C LYS A 109 -1.80 -21.04 12.90
N LEU A 110 -1.16 -19.87 13.03
CA LEU A 110 -1.47 -18.69 12.23
C LEU A 110 -1.24 -18.92 10.74
N ASN A 111 -0.14 -19.57 10.39
CA ASN A 111 0.17 -19.92 9.00
C ASN A 111 -0.84 -20.94 8.44
N GLN A 112 -1.28 -21.91 9.23
CA GLN A 112 -2.35 -22.86 8.84
C GLN A 112 -3.69 -22.14 8.61
N ILE A 113 -4.08 -21.23 9.49
CA ILE A 113 -5.30 -20.42 9.31
C ILE A 113 -5.22 -19.62 8.00
N ASN A 114 -4.09 -18.95 7.76
CA ASN A 114 -3.85 -18.22 6.52
C ASN A 114 -3.93 -19.13 5.28
N GLN A 115 -3.45 -20.37 5.37
CA GLN A 115 -3.55 -21.34 4.27
C GLN A 115 -4.99 -21.83 4.05
N LEU A 116 -5.76 -22.05 5.12
CA LEU A 116 -7.16 -22.43 5.02
C LEU A 116 -8.03 -21.33 4.42
N GLU A 117 -7.78 -20.08 4.78
CA GLU A 117 -8.43 -18.92 4.16
C GLU A 117 -8.14 -18.84 2.66
N LYS A 118 -6.90 -19.16 2.26
CA LYS A 118 -6.48 -19.19 0.85
C LYS A 118 -7.04 -20.37 0.06
N ALA A 119 -7.31 -21.49 0.71
CA ALA A 119 -7.88 -22.67 0.07
C ALA A 119 -9.36 -22.48 -0.34
N GLN A 120 -10.00 -21.40 0.12
CA GLN A 120 -11.33 -21.05 -0.34
C GLN A 120 -11.30 -20.64 -1.82
N PRO A 121 -12.30 -21.05 -2.62
CA PRO A 121 -12.36 -20.64 -4.02
C PRO A 121 -12.40 -19.12 -4.12
N LEU A 122 -11.59 -18.56 -5.03
CA LEU A 122 -11.58 -17.13 -5.30
C LEU A 122 -12.98 -16.68 -5.70
N LEU A 123 -13.52 -15.70 -4.97
CA LEU A 123 -14.80 -15.09 -5.32
C LEU A 123 -14.70 -14.42 -6.70
N SER A 124 -15.76 -14.55 -7.49
CA SER A 124 -15.91 -13.72 -8.68
C SER A 124 -15.97 -12.25 -8.25
N TYR A 125 -15.36 -11.36 -9.03
CA TYR A 125 -15.41 -9.91 -8.78
C TYR A 125 -16.83 -9.36 -8.63
N LYS A 126 -17.81 -10.02 -9.23
CA LYS A 126 -19.21 -9.70 -9.08
C LYS A 126 -19.73 -9.90 -7.65
N TYR A 127 -19.20 -10.85 -6.89
CA TYR A 127 -19.73 -11.27 -5.62
C TYR A 127 -18.89 -10.86 -4.40
N GLY A 128 -17.69 -10.36 -4.61
CA GLY A 128 -16.88 -10.01 -3.49
C GLY A 128 -15.53 -9.38 -3.82
N TRP A 129 -14.88 -8.97 -2.77
CA TRP A 129 -13.55 -8.38 -2.78
C TRP A 129 -12.57 -9.39 -2.21
N ASP A 130 -11.65 -9.85 -3.03
CA ASP A 130 -10.65 -10.81 -2.64
C ASP A 130 -9.24 -10.25 -2.88
N GLU A 131 -8.47 -10.17 -1.83
CA GLU A 131 -7.08 -9.68 -1.86
C GLU A 131 -6.05 -10.82 -1.73
N THR A 132 -6.50 -12.07 -1.55
CA THR A 132 -5.60 -13.20 -1.25
C THR A 132 -5.34 -14.03 -2.49
N TYR A 133 -4.17 -13.89 -3.11
CA TYR A 133 -3.83 -14.59 -4.36
C TYR A 133 -2.35 -15.00 -4.48
N VAL A 134 -1.51 -14.61 -3.54
CA VAL A 134 -0.10 -15.02 -3.46
C VAL A 134 0.15 -15.71 -2.14
N ASP A 135 0.82 -16.88 -2.16
CA ASP A 135 1.04 -17.69 -0.95
C ASP A 135 1.86 -16.99 0.12
N ASN A 136 2.86 -16.23 -0.28
CA ASN A 136 3.64 -15.46 0.67
C ASN A 136 2.85 -14.21 1.09
N PHE A 137 2.51 -14.12 2.38
CA PHE A 137 1.72 -13.03 2.96
C PHE A 137 2.32 -11.65 2.69
N MET A 138 3.64 -11.55 2.71
CA MET A 138 4.34 -10.30 2.44
C MET A 138 4.25 -9.90 0.97
N LEU A 139 4.54 -10.83 0.06
CA LEU A 139 4.41 -10.59 -1.38
C LEU A 139 2.98 -10.27 -1.77
N ASN A 140 2.01 -10.99 -1.20
CA ASN A 140 0.59 -10.74 -1.45
C ASN A 140 0.20 -9.29 -1.16
N ARG A 141 0.76 -8.68 -0.10
CA ARG A 141 0.47 -7.29 0.26
C ARG A 141 1.01 -6.27 -0.75
N TYR A 142 2.08 -6.61 -1.47
CA TYR A 142 2.72 -5.71 -2.44
C TYR A 142 2.37 -6.01 -3.89
N CYS A 143 1.76 -7.15 -4.17
CA CYS A 143 1.28 -7.50 -5.50
C CYS A 143 -0.12 -6.95 -5.74
N ASN A 144 -0.26 -5.68 -6.08
CA ASN A 144 -1.56 -5.01 -6.23
C ASN A 144 -2.27 -5.27 -7.57
N ILE A 145 -1.76 -6.20 -8.39
CA ILE A 145 -2.32 -6.46 -9.73
C ILE A 145 -3.78 -6.89 -9.64
N ARG A 146 -4.13 -7.78 -8.70
CA ARG A 146 -5.50 -8.23 -8.53
C ARG A 146 -6.44 -7.11 -8.07
N ILE A 147 -6.00 -6.25 -7.15
CA ILE A 147 -6.77 -5.07 -6.73
C ILE A 147 -7.03 -4.17 -7.94
N THR A 148 -6.00 -3.96 -8.77
CA THR A 148 -6.13 -3.17 -10.00
C THR A 148 -7.14 -3.80 -10.93
N ASP A 149 -7.05 -5.11 -11.18
CA ASP A 149 -7.93 -5.85 -12.07
C ASP A 149 -9.38 -5.83 -11.57
N GLN A 150 -9.60 -6.12 -10.30
CA GLN A 150 -10.92 -6.11 -9.68
C GLN A 150 -11.57 -4.72 -9.68
N THR A 151 -10.80 -3.70 -9.35
CA THR A 151 -11.31 -2.32 -9.34
C THR A 151 -11.60 -1.81 -10.75
N LEU A 152 -10.81 -2.23 -11.75
CA LEU A 152 -11.08 -1.98 -13.16
C LEU A 152 -12.36 -2.69 -13.63
N TYR A 153 -12.57 -3.93 -13.22
CA TYR A 153 -13.80 -4.65 -13.50
C TYR A 153 -15.02 -3.86 -13.04
N TYR A 154 -15.01 -3.35 -11.79
CA TYR A 154 -16.11 -2.51 -11.31
C TYR A 154 -16.25 -1.21 -12.11
N ALA A 155 -15.15 -0.51 -12.39
CA ALA A 155 -15.19 0.75 -13.12
C ALA A 155 -15.70 0.61 -14.58
N LEU A 156 -15.49 -0.56 -15.19
CA LEU A 156 -15.90 -0.81 -16.57
C LEU A 156 -17.29 -1.42 -16.72
N ASN A 157 -17.75 -2.15 -15.69
CA ASN A 157 -19.02 -2.90 -15.76
C ASN A 157 -20.14 -2.30 -14.90
N THR A 158 -19.86 -1.19 -14.20
CA THR A 158 -20.86 -0.55 -13.34
C THR A 158 -21.00 0.92 -13.70
N THR A 159 -22.22 1.43 -13.74
CA THR A 159 -22.50 2.86 -13.92
C THR A 159 -22.67 3.55 -12.57
N ASP A 160 -22.10 4.73 -12.44
CA ASP A 160 -22.32 5.61 -11.30
C ASP A 160 -23.42 6.62 -11.63
N ASP A 161 -24.66 6.15 -11.64
CA ASP A 161 -25.84 6.92 -12.09
C ASP A 161 -26.02 8.25 -11.31
N ASN A 162 -25.53 8.29 -10.07
CA ASN A 162 -25.63 9.46 -9.20
C ASN A 162 -24.36 10.32 -9.18
N ASN A 163 -23.38 10.03 -10.01
CA ASN A 163 -22.07 10.71 -10.04
C ASN A 163 -21.39 10.77 -8.65
N ARG A 164 -21.56 9.73 -7.82
CA ARG A 164 -21.05 9.65 -6.44
C ARG A 164 -19.53 9.78 -6.40
N MET A 165 -18.82 9.13 -7.32
CA MET A 165 -17.35 9.19 -7.41
C MET A 165 -16.87 10.60 -7.76
N LYS A 166 -17.53 11.25 -8.70
CA LYS A 166 -17.20 12.63 -9.10
C LYS A 166 -17.49 13.62 -7.97
N LYS A 167 -18.65 13.50 -7.33
CA LYS A 167 -19.01 14.33 -6.18
C LYS A 167 -17.99 14.14 -5.05
N ASN A 168 -17.70 12.91 -4.67
CA ASN A 168 -16.71 12.62 -3.63
C ASN A 168 -15.32 13.19 -3.98
N PHE A 169 -14.89 13.14 -5.26
CA PHE A 169 -13.64 13.73 -5.70
C PHE A 169 -13.63 15.25 -5.45
N ILE A 170 -14.69 15.96 -5.84
CA ILE A 170 -14.83 17.41 -5.66
C ILE A 170 -14.86 17.74 -4.16
N ASP A 171 -15.66 17.02 -3.38
CA ASP A 171 -15.77 17.21 -1.93
C ASP A 171 -14.41 17.00 -1.22
N ASN A 172 -13.63 16.01 -1.64
CA ASN A 172 -12.28 15.80 -1.14
C ASN A 172 -11.32 16.95 -1.50
N LEU A 173 -11.39 17.49 -2.72
CA LEU A 173 -10.60 18.67 -3.11
C LEU A 173 -10.98 19.90 -2.28
N ILE A 174 -12.27 20.15 -2.11
CA ILE A 174 -12.77 21.26 -1.30
C ILE A 174 -12.37 21.08 0.17
N SER A 175 -12.37 19.85 0.68
CA SER A 175 -11.99 19.52 2.06
C SER A 175 -10.54 19.85 2.41
N LEU A 176 -9.66 20.04 1.40
CA LEU A 176 -8.26 20.48 1.61
C LEU A 176 -8.21 21.93 2.12
N LEU A 177 -9.25 22.72 1.86
CA LEU A 177 -9.31 24.08 2.37
C LEU A 177 -9.56 24.07 3.89
N PRO A 178 -8.89 24.96 4.64
CA PRO A 178 -9.18 25.16 6.06
C PRO A 178 -10.65 25.53 6.31
N THR A 179 -11.24 25.02 7.38
CA THR A 179 -12.64 25.27 7.74
C THR A 179 -13.02 26.76 7.74
N PRO A 180 -12.20 27.69 8.26
CA PRO A 180 -12.53 29.12 8.22
C PRO A 180 -12.65 29.70 6.80
N ILE A 181 -11.98 29.09 5.81
CA ILE A 181 -12.09 29.50 4.41
C ILE A 181 -13.40 28.96 3.81
N LEU A 182 -13.77 27.73 4.14
CA LEU A 182 -15.05 27.15 3.70
C LEU A 182 -16.25 27.94 4.22
N GLU A 183 -16.22 28.34 5.49
CA GLU A 183 -17.24 29.19 6.11
C GLU A 183 -17.35 30.54 5.41
N ARG A 184 -16.23 31.18 5.04
CA ARG A 184 -16.22 32.45 4.30
C ARG A 184 -16.78 32.33 2.88
N LEU A 185 -16.66 31.16 2.27
CA LEU A 185 -17.17 30.89 0.92
C LEU A 185 -18.60 30.35 0.94
N ASP A 186 -19.23 30.28 2.11
CA ASP A 186 -20.58 29.72 2.32
C ASP A 186 -20.72 28.28 1.79
N ILE A 187 -19.62 27.50 1.93
CA ILE A 187 -19.59 26.11 1.52
C ILE A 187 -19.86 25.24 2.75
N ASP A 188 -21.06 24.69 2.80
CA ASP A 188 -21.45 23.71 3.84
C ASP A 188 -20.92 22.31 3.49
N LEU A 189 -19.70 22.01 3.95
CA LEU A 189 -19.07 20.73 3.77
C LEU A 189 -18.71 20.09 5.13
N ASN A 190 -19.46 19.07 5.50
CA ASN A 190 -19.11 18.28 6.67
C ASN A 190 -17.96 17.32 6.36
N LYS A 191 -16.76 17.66 6.80
CA LYS A 191 -15.55 16.83 6.58
C LYS A 191 -15.65 15.42 7.20
N GLN A 192 -16.58 15.17 8.11
CA GLN A 192 -16.80 13.87 8.72
C GLN A 192 -17.51 12.90 7.76
N ASP A 193 -18.34 13.43 6.86
CA ASP A 193 -19.11 12.63 5.90
C ASP A 193 -18.24 12.09 4.75
N ILE A 194 -17.01 12.63 4.58
CA ILE A 194 -16.06 12.26 3.53
C ILE A 194 -15.03 11.22 4.02
N ARG A 195 -15.23 10.61 5.18
CA ARG A 195 -14.22 9.72 5.81
C ARG A 195 -14.04 8.36 5.16
N HIS A 196 -14.94 7.91 4.31
CA HIS A 196 -14.77 6.64 3.62
C HIS A 196 -13.75 6.74 2.47
N SER A 197 -13.02 5.66 2.24
CA SER A 197 -12.05 5.62 1.16
C SER A 197 -12.75 5.58 -0.21
N ARG A 198 -12.05 6.03 -1.24
CA ARG A 198 -12.56 5.94 -2.62
C ARG A 198 -12.75 4.48 -3.06
N GLY A 199 -11.92 3.56 -2.56
CA GLY A 199 -12.09 2.13 -2.77
C GLY A 199 -13.38 1.58 -2.15
N ASP A 200 -13.77 2.06 -0.95
CA ASP A 200 -15.06 1.70 -0.34
C ASP A 200 -16.23 2.19 -1.17
N LEU A 201 -16.14 3.42 -1.68
CA LEU A 201 -17.18 4.00 -2.52
C LEU A 201 -17.31 3.24 -3.85
N LEU A 202 -16.18 2.94 -4.51
CA LEU A 202 -16.17 2.15 -5.74
C LEU A 202 -16.76 0.76 -5.52
N TYR A 203 -16.42 0.11 -4.41
CA TYR A 203 -16.99 -1.17 -4.04
C TYR A 203 -18.49 -1.09 -3.80
N ALA A 204 -18.94 -0.08 -3.07
CA ALA A 204 -20.36 0.14 -2.79
C ALA A 204 -21.18 0.35 -4.08
N ILE A 205 -20.61 1.07 -5.05
CA ILE A 205 -21.21 1.25 -6.37
C ILE A 205 -21.19 -0.07 -7.14
N GLY A 206 -20.05 -0.76 -7.18
CA GLY A 206 -19.86 -2.01 -7.94
C GLY A 206 -20.71 -3.18 -7.44
N THR A 207 -21.01 -3.21 -6.16
CA THR A 207 -21.85 -4.27 -5.54
C THR A 207 -23.28 -3.83 -5.24
N HIS A 208 -23.65 -2.59 -5.61
CA HIS A 208 -24.96 -2.01 -5.25
C HIS A 208 -25.24 -2.05 -3.74
N SER A 209 -24.23 -1.91 -2.93
CA SER A 209 -24.25 -1.98 -1.48
C SER A 209 -24.09 -0.59 -0.86
N ASN A 210 -24.69 -0.37 0.29
CA ASN A 210 -24.45 0.82 1.11
C ASN A 210 -23.48 0.56 2.27
N ILE A 211 -22.80 -0.59 2.28
CA ILE A 211 -21.89 -0.98 3.33
C ILE A 211 -20.49 -0.46 2.97
N PHE A 212 -19.92 0.31 3.87
CA PHE A 212 -18.54 0.80 3.78
C PHE A 212 -17.67 0.03 4.79
N PRO A 213 -17.01 -1.04 4.35
CA PRO A 213 -16.31 -1.94 5.28
C PRO A 213 -14.98 -1.38 5.81
N GLY A 214 -14.55 -0.21 5.35
CA GLY A 214 -13.46 0.57 5.91
C GLY A 214 -12.15 0.49 5.12
N PHE A 215 -11.78 1.60 4.51
CA PHE A 215 -10.47 1.91 3.92
C PHE A 215 -9.96 0.90 2.87
N ARG A 216 -10.82 0.41 2.00
CA ARG A 216 -10.39 -0.36 0.83
C ARG A 216 -9.57 0.50 -0.12
N VAL A 217 -8.57 -0.14 -0.70
CA VAL A 217 -7.71 0.49 -1.71
C VAL A 217 -8.36 0.35 -3.09
N THR A 218 -8.22 1.35 -3.93
CA THR A 218 -8.58 1.29 -5.35
C THR A 218 -7.35 1.51 -6.22
N SER A 219 -7.39 1.07 -7.48
CA SER A 219 -6.37 1.46 -8.45
C SER A 219 -6.62 2.88 -8.93
N HIS A 220 -5.55 3.62 -9.18
CA HIS A 220 -5.62 4.99 -9.70
C HIS A 220 -6.35 5.06 -11.04
N VAL A 221 -6.18 4.04 -11.88
CA VAL A 221 -6.84 3.96 -13.19
C VAL A 221 -8.35 3.72 -13.04
N ALA A 222 -8.76 2.77 -12.19
CA ALA A 222 -10.17 2.49 -11.97
C ALA A 222 -10.91 3.69 -11.36
N ASP A 223 -10.27 4.33 -10.39
CA ASP A 223 -10.79 5.54 -9.75
C ASP A 223 -10.95 6.68 -10.75
N GLY A 224 -9.94 6.89 -11.59
CA GLY A 224 -9.98 7.93 -12.62
C GLY A 224 -11.03 7.67 -13.69
N LEU A 225 -11.14 6.43 -14.17
CA LEU A 225 -12.15 6.04 -15.15
C LEU A 225 -13.57 6.19 -14.61
N MET A 226 -13.81 5.79 -13.36
CA MET A 226 -15.13 5.92 -12.74
C MET A 226 -15.50 7.40 -12.47
N THR A 227 -14.51 8.24 -12.20
CA THR A 227 -14.71 9.68 -11.90
C THR A 227 -14.87 10.53 -13.16
N PHE A 228 -14.05 10.29 -14.19
CA PHE A 228 -13.91 11.15 -15.36
C PHE A 228 -14.22 10.43 -16.68
N GLY A 229 -14.52 9.11 -16.63
CA GLY A 229 -14.64 8.32 -17.84
C GLY A 229 -13.34 8.34 -18.66
N LEU A 230 -13.45 8.31 -19.98
CA LEU A 230 -12.30 8.35 -20.88
C LEU A 230 -11.49 9.66 -20.80
N LEU A 231 -12.08 10.75 -20.28
CA LEU A 231 -11.36 12.00 -20.05
C LEU A 231 -10.24 11.86 -19.00
N TYR A 232 -10.25 10.79 -18.22
CA TYR A 232 -9.16 10.47 -17.29
C TYR A 232 -7.79 10.46 -17.99
N PHE A 233 -7.68 9.84 -19.16
CA PHE A 233 -6.39 9.71 -19.85
C PHE A 233 -5.75 11.05 -20.24
N PRO A 234 -6.43 11.98 -20.91
CA PRO A 234 -5.85 13.28 -21.20
C PRO A 234 -5.58 14.11 -19.94
N ILE A 235 -6.44 14.04 -18.93
CA ILE A 235 -6.23 14.73 -17.65
C ILE A 235 -4.95 14.21 -16.99
N GLN A 236 -4.81 12.89 -16.89
CA GLN A 236 -3.64 12.25 -16.28
C GLN A 236 -2.35 12.57 -17.04
N PHE A 237 -2.41 12.57 -18.38
CA PHE A 237 -1.27 12.93 -19.22
C PHE A 237 -0.80 14.37 -18.92
N ILE A 238 -1.73 15.33 -18.83
CA ILE A 238 -1.40 16.73 -18.53
C ILE A 238 -0.79 16.83 -17.12
N ILE A 239 -1.35 16.14 -16.13
CA ILE A 239 -0.84 16.14 -14.76
C ILE A 239 0.59 15.62 -14.72
N PHE A 240 0.87 14.47 -15.36
CA PHE A 240 2.22 13.90 -15.41
C PHE A 240 3.20 14.82 -16.15
N LEU A 241 2.77 15.41 -17.25
CA LEU A 241 3.60 16.35 -18.01
C LEU A 241 4.00 17.56 -17.15
N CYS A 242 3.06 18.10 -16.36
CA CYS A 242 3.35 19.18 -15.42
C CYS A 242 4.32 18.74 -14.31
N ILE A 243 4.10 17.56 -13.73
CA ILE A 243 4.97 17.00 -12.67
C ILE A 243 6.39 16.81 -13.21
N PHE A 244 6.55 16.15 -14.38
CA PHE A 244 7.88 15.92 -14.95
C PHE A 244 8.59 17.19 -15.37
N LYS A 245 7.86 18.17 -15.92
CA LYS A 245 8.45 19.50 -16.20
C LYS A 245 8.91 20.19 -14.93
N LEU A 246 8.10 20.13 -13.86
CA LEU A 246 8.48 20.72 -12.57
C LEU A 246 9.73 20.02 -12.00
N GLN A 247 9.76 18.69 -12.01
CA GLN A 247 10.92 17.93 -11.54
C GLN A 247 12.20 18.29 -12.32
N ASN A 248 12.10 18.37 -13.65
CA ASN A 248 13.24 18.75 -14.49
C ASN A 248 13.71 20.20 -14.26
N ALA A 249 12.81 21.09 -13.83
CA ALA A 249 13.19 22.47 -13.51
C ALA A 249 13.84 22.60 -12.13
N LEU A 250 13.69 21.62 -11.24
CA LEU A 250 14.25 21.60 -9.89
C LEU A 250 15.63 20.88 -9.81
N VAL A 251 16.02 20.15 -10.85
CA VAL A 251 17.29 19.42 -10.97
C VAL A 251 18.26 20.18 -11.85
#